data_292eec1a820288268833e138ce2e1a56
#
_entry.id   292eec1a820288268833e138ce2e1a56
#
_cell.length_a   1.000
_cell.length_b   1.000
_cell.length_c   1.000
_cell.angle_alpha   90.00
_cell.angle_beta   90.00
_cell.angle_gamma   90.00
#
_symmetry.space_group_name_H-M   'P 1'
#
loop_
_entity.id
_entity.type
_entity.pdbx_description
1 polymer ?
#
loop_
_entity_poly.entity_id
_entity_poly.type
_entity_poly.pdbx_seq_one_letter_code
_entity_poly.pdbx_strand_id
1 'polypeptide(L)'
;MLGAGRWVLGAGCWLLGAKQQATSNKQPATSNNVKDQTNFDTMAWTNEEIKFLKTLSDPDKIQGFLDLVEYNPVYECRSPRWVIKKRSAHCFEGALFAAAALEFIGYKPLIIDLKAYNDDDHVVAVFQEDGYWGAVAKSNFTSLRFREPVYRTLRELVMSYFDFYFNTDGDKSLRSYSPPLDLTIYNDRQWATTDEDLEYIGDKLENMRHYPVINEKMIKNLKRASAIMLQAGMLGSKAEGLFKPK
;
A
#
# COMPACT_ATOMS: atom_id res chain seq x y z
N MET A 1 -36.69 -43.76 -4.42
CA MET A 1 -36.90 -43.48 -5.84
C MET A 1 -36.48 -42.04 -6.07
N LEU A 2 -35.26 -41.82 -6.39
CA LEU A 2 -34.56 -41.62 -7.66
C LEU A 2 -35.23 -40.59 -8.59
N GLY A 3 -34.53 -39.48 -8.80
CA GLY A 3 -34.78 -38.50 -9.84
C GLY A 3 -33.54 -37.61 -10.03
N ALA A 4 -32.58 -38.12 -10.82
CA ALA A 4 -31.40 -37.36 -11.23
C ALA A 4 -31.76 -36.45 -12.41
N GLY A 5 -31.60 -35.16 -12.26
CA GLY A 5 -31.71 -34.16 -13.33
C GLY A 5 -30.34 -33.79 -13.90
N ARG A 6 -30.13 -34.21 -15.13
CA ARG A 6 -28.93 -34.04 -15.96
C ARG A 6 -28.98 -32.64 -16.62
N TRP A 7 -27.99 -31.79 -16.43
CA TRP A 7 -27.86 -30.55 -17.17
C TRP A 7 -27.00 -30.73 -18.42
N VAL A 8 -27.58 -30.41 -19.57
CA VAL A 8 -26.99 -30.51 -20.90
C VAL A 8 -26.31 -29.17 -21.22
N LEU A 9 -25.05 -29.27 -21.61
CA LEU A 9 -24.28 -28.16 -22.16
C LEU A 9 -24.72 -27.85 -23.58
N GLY A 10 -25.20 -26.62 -23.84
CA GLY A 10 -25.46 -26.10 -25.18
C GLY A 10 -24.32 -25.23 -25.63
N ALA A 11 -23.50 -25.70 -26.56
CA ALA A 11 -22.52 -24.92 -27.30
C ALA A 11 -23.22 -24.16 -28.41
N GLY A 12 -23.19 -22.83 -28.39
CA GLY A 12 -23.64 -21.94 -29.47
C GLY A 12 -22.45 -21.16 -30.03
N CYS A 13 -22.01 -21.61 -31.20
CA CYS A 13 -21.02 -20.95 -32.06
C CYS A 13 -21.66 -19.78 -32.79
N TRP A 14 -21.11 -18.56 -32.69
CA TRP A 14 -21.39 -17.46 -33.60
C TRP A 14 -20.09 -16.95 -34.23
N LEU A 15 -19.86 -17.41 -35.47
CA LEU A 15 -18.93 -16.80 -36.42
C LEU A 15 -19.73 -15.84 -37.32
N LEU A 16 -19.33 -14.58 -37.35
CA LEU A 16 -19.48 -13.64 -38.48
C LEU A 16 -18.53 -12.47 -38.21
N GLY A 17 -17.65 -12.31 -38.90
CA GLY A 17 -16.80 -11.76 -39.92
C GLY A 17 -17.11 -10.29 -40.21
N ALA A 18 -16.17 -9.40 -39.85
CA ALA A 18 -15.96 -8.13 -40.55
C ALA A 18 -14.47 -7.77 -40.50
N LYS A 19 -13.79 -7.92 -41.60
CA LYS A 19 -12.46 -7.37 -41.86
C LYS A 19 -12.60 -5.87 -42.02
N GLN A 20 -11.97 -5.07 -41.15
CA GLN A 20 -11.57 -3.70 -41.51
C GLN A 20 -10.06 -3.61 -41.34
N GLN A 21 -9.39 -3.34 -42.49
CA GLN A 21 -7.99 -2.97 -42.57
C GLN A 21 -7.83 -1.57 -42.01
N ALA A 22 -7.14 -1.42 -40.89
CA ALA A 22 -6.59 -0.15 -40.45
C ALA A 22 -5.08 -0.15 -40.79
N THR A 23 -4.69 0.71 -41.69
CA THR A 23 -3.31 1.00 -42.04
C THR A 23 -2.61 1.65 -40.84
N SER A 24 -1.65 0.95 -40.27
CA SER A 24 -0.83 1.45 -39.18
C SER A 24 0.34 2.27 -39.71
N ASN A 25 0.27 3.59 -39.55
CA ASN A 25 1.47 4.44 -39.56
C ASN A 25 2.14 4.30 -38.18
N LYS A 26 3.10 3.40 -38.10
CA LYS A 26 4.06 3.36 -36.97
C LYS A 26 5.12 4.43 -37.20
N GLN A 27 5.02 5.56 -36.52
CA GLN A 27 6.19 6.35 -36.18
C GLN A 27 6.89 5.67 -34.99
N PRO A 28 8.22 5.50 -35.03
CA PRO A 28 8.95 4.98 -33.85
C PRO A 28 8.95 6.08 -32.79
N ALA A 29 8.32 5.80 -31.65
CA ALA A 29 8.49 6.59 -30.45
C ALA A 29 9.93 6.41 -29.99
N THR A 30 10.73 7.45 -30.13
CA THR A 30 12.03 7.57 -29.47
C THR A 30 11.75 7.70 -27.99
N SER A 31 11.85 6.60 -27.26
CA SER A 31 11.85 6.59 -25.81
C SER A 31 13.18 7.17 -25.32
N ASN A 32 13.25 8.48 -25.12
CA ASN A 32 14.25 9.07 -24.24
C ASN A 32 13.82 8.82 -22.79
N ASN A 33 13.98 7.59 -22.32
CA ASN A 33 14.01 7.28 -20.91
C ASN A 33 15.39 7.68 -20.37
N VAL A 34 15.64 8.97 -20.27
CA VAL A 34 16.59 9.48 -19.27
C VAL A 34 15.87 9.37 -17.93
N LYS A 35 16.00 8.23 -17.28
CA LYS A 35 15.65 8.09 -15.87
C LYS A 35 16.42 9.16 -15.13
N ASP A 36 15.69 10.10 -14.56
CA ASP A 36 16.24 11.17 -13.75
C ASP A 36 16.83 10.53 -12.47
N GLN A 37 18.12 10.14 -12.53
CA GLN A 37 18.85 9.55 -11.42
C GLN A 37 19.23 10.60 -10.35
N THR A 38 18.83 11.85 -10.56
CA THR A 38 19.36 13.00 -9.81
C THR A 38 18.84 13.14 -8.39
N ASN A 39 17.68 12.55 -8.04
CA ASN A 39 17.09 12.71 -6.70
C ASN A 39 17.62 11.69 -5.67
N PHE A 40 18.12 10.53 -6.13
CA PHE A 40 18.61 9.50 -5.21
C PHE A 40 20.03 9.80 -4.68
N ASP A 41 20.82 10.56 -5.42
CA ASP A 41 22.19 10.96 -5.02
C ASP A 41 22.22 11.90 -3.79
N THR A 42 21.06 12.44 -3.40
CA THR A 42 20.95 13.32 -2.21
C THR A 42 20.87 12.56 -0.89
N MET A 43 20.47 11.27 -0.91
CA MET A 43 20.38 10.43 0.29
C MET A 43 21.72 9.75 0.60
N ALA A 44 22.18 9.88 1.84
CA ALA A 44 23.47 9.33 2.27
C ALA A 44 23.43 7.80 2.52
N TRP A 45 22.98 7.02 1.52
CA TRP A 45 23.01 5.55 1.59
C TRP A 45 24.44 5.00 1.54
N THR A 46 24.74 3.97 2.35
CA THR A 46 25.99 3.22 2.25
C THR A 46 25.98 2.29 1.03
N ASN A 47 27.17 1.83 0.60
CA ASN A 47 27.29 0.89 -0.52
C ASN A 47 26.54 -0.44 -0.27
N GLU A 48 26.51 -0.91 0.98
CA GLU A 48 25.79 -2.11 1.39
C GLU A 48 24.27 -1.90 1.30
N GLU A 49 23.76 -0.74 1.76
CA GLU A 49 22.36 -0.38 1.66
C GLU A 49 21.92 -0.26 0.19
N ILE A 50 22.73 0.39 -0.66
CA ILE A 50 22.49 0.48 -2.10
C ILE A 50 22.47 -0.92 -2.74
N LYS A 51 23.42 -1.79 -2.38
CA LYS A 51 23.46 -3.17 -2.87
C LYS A 51 22.19 -3.94 -2.46
N PHE A 52 21.72 -3.75 -1.24
CA PHE A 52 20.50 -4.35 -0.75
C PHE A 52 19.26 -3.79 -1.50
N LEU A 53 19.10 -2.46 -1.60
CA LEU A 53 17.97 -1.83 -2.30
C LEU A 53 17.90 -2.27 -3.78
N LYS A 54 19.02 -2.50 -4.45
CA LYS A 54 19.08 -3.07 -5.81
C LYS A 54 18.44 -4.46 -5.93
N THR A 55 18.35 -5.23 -4.84
CA THR A 55 17.66 -6.52 -4.86
C THR A 55 16.14 -6.40 -4.88
N LEU A 56 15.61 -5.24 -4.47
CA LEU A 56 14.19 -4.92 -4.41
C LEU A 56 13.76 -4.23 -5.72
N SER A 57 13.81 -4.95 -6.84
CA SER A 57 13.72 -4.40 -8.20
C SER A 57 12.31 -4.05 -8.66
N ASP A 58 11.29 -4.38 -7.88
CA ASP A 58 9.87 -4.16 -8.17
C ASP A 58 9.04 -4.06 -6.87
N PRO A 59 7.81 -3.51 -6.92
CA PRO A 59 6.98 -3.31 -5.72
C PRO A 59 6.65 -4.61 -4.97
N ASP A 60 6.50 -5.74 -5.67
CA ASP A 60 6.23 -7.04 -5.04
C ASP A 60 7.41 -7.51 -4.18
N LYS A 61 8.66 -7.32 -4.65
CA LYS A 61 9.86 -7.63 -3.85
C LYS A 61 10.01 -6.71 -2.64
N ILE A 62 9.59 -5.44 -2.75
CA ILE A 62 9.56 -4.54 -1.60
C ILE A 62 8.56 -5.07 -0.56
N GLN A 63 7.36 -5.47 -1.00
CA GLN A 63 6.38 -6.11 -0.11
C GLN A 63 6.91 -7.40 0.49
N GLY A 64 7.52 -8.27 -0.32
CA GLY A 64 8.11 -9.53 0.15
C GLY A 64 9.16 -9.32 1.24
N PHE A 65 9.98 -8.27 1.15
CA PHE A 65 10.88 -7.90 2.23
C PHE A 65 10.11 -7.47 3.49
N LEU A 66 9.08 -6.60 3.38
CA LEU A 66 8.29 -6.15 4.51
C LEU A 66 7.51 -7.28 5.18
N ASP A 67 7.14 -8.31 4.44
CA ASP A 67 6.47 -9.50 5.00
C ASP A 67 7.40 -10.31 5.92
N LEU A 68 8.71 -10.28 5.65
CA LEU A 68 9.74 -10.92 6.48
C LEU A 68 10.21 -10.05 7.64
N VAL A 69 9.92 -8.75 7.62
CA VAL A 69 10.24 -7.81 8.71
C VAL A 69 9.30 -8.07 9.88
N GLU A 70 9.83 -8.11 11.10
CA GLU A 70 9.00 -8.23 12.29
C GLU A 70 8.11 -7.01 12.49
N TYR A 71 6.92 -7.21 13.08
CA TYR A 71 6.09 -6.07 13.45
C TYR A 71 6.66 -5.40 14.72
N ASN A 72 6.89 -4.07 14.64
CA ASN A 72 7.34 -3.26 15.78
C ASN A 72 6.12 -2.78 16.58
N PRO A 73 5.92 -3.21 17.84
CA PRO A 73 4.80 -2.74 18.66
C PRO A 73 5.10 -1.41 19.37
N VAL A 74 6.33 -0.90 19.26
CA VAL A 74 6.76 0.34 19.93
C VAL A 74 6.46 1.54 19.02
N TYR A 75 5.89 2.58 19.59
CA TYR A 75 5.58 3.83 18.88
C TYR A 75 6.85 4.67 18.74
N GLU A 76 7.57 4.46 17.67
CA GLU A 76 8.75 5.22 17.25
C GLU A 76 8.64 5.56 15.77
N CYS A 77 9.20 6.70 15.35
CA CYS A 77 9.14 7.14 13.96
C CYS A 77 10.54 7.06 13.33
N ARG A 78 11.02 5.84 13.07
CA ARG A 78 12.37 5.57 12.59
C ARG A 78 12.47 5.58 11.06
N SER A 79 13.68 5.92 10.59
CA SER A 79 13.98 6.01 9.16
C SER A 79 14.00 4.64 8.44
N PRO A 80 13.86 4.62 7.09
CA PRO A 80 14.07 3.44 6.26
C PRO A 80 15.37 2.69 6.54
N ARG A 81 16.48 3.42 6.78
CA ARG A 81 17.77 2.84 7.20
C ARG A 81 17.64 1.97 8.44
N TRP A 82 16.86 2.43 9.43
CA TRP A 82 16.65 1.68 10.66
C TRP A 82 15.89 0.37 10.40
N VAL A 83 14.88 0.39 9.51
CA VAL A 83 14.13 -0.81 9.09
C VAL A 83 15.07 -1.84 8.42
N ILE A 84 16.00 -1.40 7.58
CA ILE A 84 17.02 -2.27 6.96
C ILE A 84 17.88 -2.93 8.04
N LYS A 85 18.35 -2.14 9.01
CA LYS A 85 19.28 -2.61 10.06
C LYS A 85 18.62 -3.53 11.08
N LYS A 86 17.39 -3.20 11.50
CA LYS A 86 16.72 -3.87 12.63
C LYS A 86 15.74 -4.96 12.21
N ARG A 87 15.33 -4.98 10.93
CA ARG A 87 14.33 -5.93 10.43
C ARG A 87 13.03 -5.90 11.26
N SER A 88 12.63 -4.70 11.69
CA SER A 88 11.43 -4.44 12.48
C SER A 88 10.80 -3.13 12.02
N ALA A 89 9.46 -3.09 11.90
CA ALA A 89 8.71 -1.90 11.51
C ALA A 89 7.23 -2.03 11.89
N HIS A 90 6.60 -0.95 12.32
CA HIS A 90 5.14 -0.78 12.28
C HIS A 90 4.70 -0.18 10.93
N CYS A 91 3.40 0.17 10.78
CA CYS A 91 2.86 0.62 9.50
C CYS A 91 3.55 1.88 8.96
N PHE A 92 3.78 2.90 9.80
CA PHE A 92 4.42 4.15 9.39
C PHE A 92 5.87 3.92 8.94
N GLU A 93 6.70 3.24 9.75
CA GLU A 93 8.09 2.91 9.40
C GLU A 93 8.17 2.06 8.12
N GLY A 94 7.24 1.09 7.98
CA GLY A 94 7.14 0.24 6.79
C GLY A 94 6.74 1.03 5.54
N ALA A 95 5.84 2.02 5.68
CA ALA A 95 5.45 2.90 4.57
C ALA A 95 6.60 3.82 4.15
N LEU A 96 7.35 4.39 5.11
CA LEU A 96 8.55 5.17 4.80
C LEU A 96 9.61 4.33 4.08
N PHE A 97 9.88 3.11 4.57
CA PHE A 97 10.80 2.19 3.91
C PHE A 97 10.34 1.86 2.49
N ALA A 98 9.06 1.53 2.30
CA ALA A 98 8.50 1.22 0.99
C ALA A 98 8.61 2.42 0.04
N ALA A 99 8.32 3.64 0.51
CA ALA A 99 8.45 4.85 -0.29
C ALA A 99 9.91 5.09 -0.74
N ALA A 100 10.89 4.90 0.15
CA ALA A 100 12.30 5.02 -0.19
C ALA A 100 12.76 3.95 -1.19
N ALA A 101 12.31 2.70 -1.03
CA ALA A 101 12.62 1.62 -1.97
C ALA A 101 11.93 1.81 -3.33
N LEU A 102 10.70 2.33 -3.35
CA LEU A 102 9.99 2.73 -4.58
C LEU A 102 10.72 3.86 -5.29
N GLU A 103 11.20 4.88 -4.57
CA GLU A 103 12.03 5.96 -5.15
C GLU A 103 13.29 5.40 -5.78
N PHE A 104 13.95 4.45 -5.11
CA PHE A 104 15.16 3.81 -5.63
C PHE A 104 14.95 3.12 -6.98
N ILE A 105 13.77 2.55 -7.23
CA ILE A 105 13.43 1.89 -8.50
C ILE A 105 12.67 2.80 -9.48
N GLY A 106 12.59 4.12 -9.19
CA GLY A 106 12.14 5.15 -10.12
C GLY A 106 10.68 5.58 -9.99
N TYR A 107 9.97 5.20 -8.91
CA TYR A 107 8.67 5.77 -8.55
C TYR A 107 8.86 7.02 -7.68
N LYS A 108 7.79 7.80 -7.50
CA LYS A 108 7.76 8.87 -6.50
C LYS A 108 7.61 8.27 -5.09
N PRO A 109 8.31 8.81 -4.07
CA PRO A 109 8.17 8.35 -2.69
C PRO A 109 6.90 8.93 -2.05
N LEU A 110 5.76 8.34 -2.39
CA LEU A 110 4.44 8.80 -1.96
C LEU A 110 3.89 7.93 -0.82
N ILE A 111 3.37 8.57 0.21
CA ILE A 111 2.63 7.89 1.28
C ILE A 111 1.26 8.53 1.48
N ILE A 112 0.29 7.74 1.95
CA ILE A 112 -1.03 8.20 2.38
C ILE A 112 -1.35 7.69 3.77
N ASP A 113 -2.17 8.46 4.49
CA ASP A 113 -2.76 8.07 5.76
C ASP A 113 -4.20 7.60 5.58
N LEU A 114 -4.55 6.49 6.17
CA LEU A 114 -5.88 5.90 6.24
C LEU A 114 -6.41 6.05 7.66
N LYS A 115 -7.30 7.04 7.87
CA LYS A 115 -7.87 7.33 9.20
C LYS A 115 -8.94 6.32 9.58
N ALA A 116 -8.83 5.82 10.81
CA ALA A 116 -9.76 4.87 11.39
C ALA A 116 -10.54 5.45 12.57
N TYR A 117 -11.63 4.80 12.93
CA TYR A 117 -12.43 5.10 14.12
C TYR A 117 -12.30 3.98 15.14
N ASN A 118 -11.91 4.32 16.35
CA ASN A 118 -11.68 3.36 17.44
C ASN A 118 -10.78 2.19 17.03
N ASP A 119 -9.68 2.53 16.32
CA ASP A 119 -8.69 1.63 15.75
C ASP A 119 -7.42 2.41 15.43
N ASP A 120 -6.31 1.74 15.15
CA ASP A 120 -5.09 2.38 14.66
C ASP A 120 -5.28 2.91 13.23
N ASP A 121 -4.79 4.12 12.98
CA ASP A 121 -4.61 4.64 11.62
C ASP A 121 -3.55 3.79 10.89
N HIS A 122 -3.61 3.79 9.56
CA HIS A 122 -2.70 2.98 8.76
C HIS A 122 -2.04 3.78 7.65
N VAL A 123 -0.72 3.85 7.67
CA VAL A 123 0.05 4.51 6.62
C VAL A 123 0.53 3.49 5.59
N VAL A 124 0.33 3.81 4.31
CA VAL A 124 0.76 2.97 3.20
C VAL A 124 1.55 3.78 2.16
N ALA A 125 2.58 3.19 1.57
CA ALA A 125 3.22 3.75 0.40
C ALA A 125 2.40 3.44 -0.84
N VAL A 126 2.21 4.43 -1.73
CA VAL A 126 1.43 4.28 -2.95
C VAL A 126 2.29 4.56 -4.17
N PHE A 127 2.03 3.87 -5.26
CA PHE A 127 2.71 4.03 -6.54
C PHE A 127 1.74 3.96 -7.70
N GLN A 128 2.18 4.37 -8.88
CA GLN A 128 1.41 4.22 -10.11
C GLN A 128 2.22 3.48 -11.16
N GLU A 129 1.59 2.51 -11.81
CA GLU A 129 2.11 1.84 -12.98
C GLU A 129 1.05 1.90 -14.08
N ASP A 130 1.42 2.35 -15.27
CA ASP A 130 0.52 2.57 -16.42
C ASP A 130 -0.75 3.38 -16.10
N GLY A 131 -0.64 4.31 -15.13
CA GLY A 131 -1.74 5.17 -14.69
C GLY A 131 -2.67 4.55 -13.64
N TYR A 132 -2.38 3.32 -13.17
CA TYR A 132 -3.13 2.65 -12.12
C TYR A 132 -2.40 2.71 -10.78
N TRP A 133 -3.15 2.87 -9.72
CA TRP A 133 -2.64 2.92 -8.35
C TRP A 133 -2.42 1.52 -7.78
N GLY A 134 -1.28 1.33 -7.13
CA GLY A 134 -0.94 0.22 -6.27
C GLY A 134 -0.43 0.69 -4.92
N ALA A 135 -0.23 -0.24 -3.97
CA ALA A 135 0.28 0.08 -2.64
C ALA A 135 1.19 -1.01 -2.08
N VAL A 136 2.18 -0.58 -1.30
CA VAL A 136 3.06 -1.43 -0.49
C VAL A 136 2.89 -1.01 0.97
N ALA A 137 2.68 -1.96 1.88
CA ALA A 137 2.45 -1.63 3.27
C ALA A 137 2.92 -2.71 4.25
N LYS A 138 3.33 -2.27 5.45
CA LYS A 138 3.53 -3.11 6.62
C LYS A 138 2.31 -3.00 7.52
N SER A 139 1.71 -4.12 7.88
CA SER A 139 0.59 -4.15 8.81
C SER A 139 0.68 -5.34 9.75
N ASN A 140 0.19 -5.16 10.97
CA ASN A 140 -0.05 -6.26 11.91
C ASN A 140 -1.25 -7.12 11.47
N PHE A 141 -2.16 -6.53 10.68
CA PHE A 141 -3.26 -7.26 10.02
C PHE A 141 -2.83 -7.75 8.65
N THR A 142 -2.98 -9.04 8.37
CA THR A 142 -2.58 -9.69 7.12
C THR A 142 -3.25 -9.08 5.88
N SER A 143 -4.49 -8.65 6.01
CA SER A 143 -5.31 -8.13 4.92
C SER A 143 -5.01 -6.68 4.51
N LEU A 144 -4.24 -5.93 5.32
CA LEU A 144 -3.95 -4.50 5.10
C LEU A 144 -2.54 -4.27 4.52
N ARG A 145 -2.11 -5.12 3.59
CA ARG A 145 -0.77 -5.07 2.96
C ARG A 145 -0.87 -4.68 1.49
N PHE A 146 -0.12 -5.33 0.65
CA PHE A 146 0.03 -5.06 -0.78
C PHE A 146 -1.28 -4.92 -1.55
N ARG A 147 -1.27 -4.01 -2.54
CA ARG A 147 -2.30 -3.90 -3.57
C ARG A 147 -1.64 -3.75 -4.93
N GLU A 148 -2.05 -4.61 -5.86
CA GLU A 148 -1.64 -4.53 -7.26
C GLU A 148 -1.99 -3.19 -7.89
N PRO A 149 -1.24 -2.68 -8.89
CA PRO A 149 -1.51 -1.44 -9.58
C PRO A 149 -2.66 -1.60 -10.60
N VAL A 150 -3.88 -1.81 -10.10
CA VAL A 150 -5.09 -2.03 -10.92
C VAL A 150 -6.21 -1.01 -10.65
N TYR A 151 -6.01 -0.11 -9.70
CA TYR A 151 -7.02 0.87 -9.28
C TYR A 151 -6.89 2.18 -10.06
N ARG A 152 -7.96 2.61 -10.72
CA ARG A 152 -7.97 3.84 -11.56
C ARG A 152 -7.83 5.12 -10.76
N THR A 153 -8.32 5.11 -9.53
CA THR A 153 -8.29 6.27 -8.63
C THR A 153 -7.75 5.87 -7.27
N LEU A 154 -7.16 6.84 -6.56
CA LEU A 154 -6.71 6.64 -5.18
C LEU A 154 -7.88 6.18 -4.28
N ARG A 155 -9.10 6.69 -4.51
CA ARG A 155 -10.27 6.27 -3.76
C ARG A 155 -10.62 4.79 -4.00
N GLU A 156 -10.50 4.29 -5.23
CA GLU A 156 -10.69 2.84 -5.51
C GLU A 156 -9.68 2.00 -4.75
N LEU A 157 -8.39 2.40 -4.78
CA LEU A 157 -7.34 1.75 -4.00
C LEU A 157 -7.70 1.70 -2.51
N VAL A 158 -8.06 2.85 -1.92
CA VAL A 158 -8.43 2.94 -0.50
C VAL A 158 -9.65 2.07 -0.18
N MET A 159 -10.68 2.06 -1.05
CA MET A 159 -11.86 1.23 -0.87
C MET A 159 -11.56 -0.28 -0.92
N SER A 160 -10.46 -0.70 -1.55
CA SER A 160 -10.04 -2.11 -1.53
C SER A 160 -9.64 -2.61 -0.14
N TYR A 161 -9.31 -1.71 0.76
CA TYR A 161 -9.04 -2.04 2.16
C TYR A 161 -10.30 -2.07 3.03
N PHE A 162 -11.39 -1.42 2.62
CA PHE A 162 -12.55 -1.10 3.46
C PHE A 162 -13.15 -2.30 4.19
N ASP A 163 -13.41 -3.40 3.48
CA ASP A 163 -14.03 -4.59 4.07
C ASP A 163 -13.10 -5.37 5.00
N PHE A 164 -11.81 -5.15 4.88
CA PHE A 164 -10.76 -5.81 5.65
C PHE A 164 -10.19 -4.93 6.77
N TYR A 165 -10.60 -3.66 6.85
CA TYR A 165 -10.13 -2.72 7.85
C TYR A 165 -11.14 -2.67 9.00
N PHE A 166 -10.85 -3.42 10.04
CA PHE A 166 -11.67 -3.55 11.23
C PHE A 166 -10.78 -3.73 12.47
N ASN A 167 -11.25 -3.24 13.61
CA ASN A 167 -10.57 -3.38 14.90
C ASN A 167 -10.70 -4.81 15.47
N THR A 168 -10.10 -5.06 16.60
CA THR A 168 -10.09 -6.38 17.26
C THR A 168 -11.47 -6.87 17.71
N ASP A 169 -12.45 -5.97 17.84
CA ASP A 169 -13.87 -6.30 18.08
C ASP A 169 -14.65 -6.60 16.79
N GLY A 170 -14.02 -6.41 15.64
CA GLY A 170 -14.61 -6.62 14.32
C GLY A 170 -15.39 -5.43 13.78
N ASP A 171 -15.39 -4.27 14.45
CA ASP A 171 -16.03 -3.08 13.94
C ASP A 171 -15.24 -2.50 12.75
N LYS A 172 -15.90 -2.34 11.59
CA LYS A 172 -15.26 -1.73 10.42
C LYS A 172 -14.88 -0.29 10.71
N SER A 173 -13.59 0.02 10.65
CA SER A 173 -13.02 1.22 11.25
C SER A 173 -12.58 2.28 10.25
N LEU A 174 -12.27 1.96 8.98
CA LEU A 174 -11.83 2.94 7.97
C LEU A 174 -12.86 4.07 7.77
N ARG A 175 -12.41 5.33 7.87
CA ARG A 175 -13.29 6.51 7.73
C ARG A 175 -12.89 7.46 6.62
N SER A 176 -11.60 7.76 6.49
CA SER A 176 -11.11 8.74 5.52
C SER A 176 -9.66 8.47 5.14
N TYR A 177 -9.13 9.21 4.16
CA TYR A 177 -7.76 9.09 3.71
C TYR A 177 -7.18 10.46 3.32
N SER A 178 -5.86 10.63 3.45
CA SER A 178 -5.15 11.82 2.99
C SER A 178 -4.88 11.77 1.48
N PRO A 179 -4.66 12.92 0.81
CA PRO A 179 -3.97 12.92 -0.47
C PRO A 179 -2.54 12.38 -0.29
N PRO A 180 -1.85 11.97 -1.38
CA PRO A 180 -0.47 11.54 -1.31
C PRO A 180 0.44 12.66 -0.80
N LEU A 181 1.26 12.35 0.19
CA LEU A 181 2.38 13.16 0.64
C LEU A 181 3.64 12.72 -0.11
N ASP A 182 4.23 13.63 -0.86
CA ASP A 182 5.50 13.39 -1.56
C ASP A 182 6.65 13.69 -0.59
N LEU A 183 7.42 12.65 -0.26
CA LEU A 183 8.50 12.74 0.72
C LEU A 183 9.75 13.43 0.19
N THR A 184 9.85 13.73 -1.10
CA THR A 184 10.97 14.49 -1.67
C THR A 184 11.12 15.88 -1.04
N ILE A 185 10.04 16.44 -0.48
CA ILE A 185 10.08 17.73 0.26
C ILE A 185 10.94 17.69 1.53
N TYR A 186 11.35 16.50 1.97
CA TYR A 186 12.19 16.29 3.16
C TYR A 186 13.59 15.75 2.81
N ASN A 187 14.01 15.78 1.53
CA ASN A 187 15.31 15.26 1.11
C ASN A 187 16.47 16.02 1.76
N ASP A 188 16.32 17.31 2.02
CA ASP A 188 17.28 18.15 2.76
C ASP A 188 17.49 17.65 4.20
N ARG A 189 16.50 16.97 4.79
CA ARG A 189 16.58 16.36 6.12
C ARG A 189 17.07 14.92 6.11
N GLN A 190 17.44 14.37 4.96
CA GLN A 190 17.91 12.99 4.83
C GLN A 190 16.92 11.95 5.42
N TRP A 191 15.60 12.17 5.26
CA TRP A 191 14.54 11.41 5.92
C TRP A 191 14.68 9.89 5.81
N ALA A 192 15.27 9.38 4.72
CA ALA A 192 15.42 7.94 4.51
C ALA A 192 16.63 7.33 5.27
N THR A 193 17.59 8.17 5.68
CA THR A 193 18.88 7.71 6.21
C THR A 193 19.28 8.31 7.57
N THR A 194 18.53 9.31 8.06
CA THR A 194 18.77 9.94 9.36
C THR A 194 18.56 8.97 10.53
N ASP A 195 19.27 9.22 11.62
CA ASP A 195 19.02 8.57 12.92
C ASP A 195 18.04 9.40 13.79
N GLU A 196 17.64 10.60 13.33
CA GLU A 196 16.63 11.43 14.01
C GLU A 196 15.24 10.82 13.91
N ASP A 197 14.36 11.23 14.85
CA ASP A 197 12.95 10.86 14.82
C ASP A 197 12.23 11.58 13.66
N LEU A 198 11.32 10.86 13.00
CA LEU A 198 10.55 11.33 11.84
C LEU A 198 9.09 11.69 12.19
N GLU A 199 8.78 11.93 13.48
CA GLU A 199 7.43 12.28 13.95
C GLU A 199 6.84 13.46 13.15
N TYR A 200 7.68 14.43 12.73
CA TYR A 200 7.24 15.57 11.90
C TYR A 200 6.58 15.17 10.57
N ILE A 201 6.90 13.96 10.01
CA ILE A 201 6.22 13.43 8.83
C ILE A 201 4.83 12.89 9.24
N GLY A 202 4.74 12.22 10.38
CA GLY A 202 3.48 11.78 10.98
C GLY A 202 2.55 12.96 11.26
N ASP A 203 3.06 13.99 11.93
CA ASP A 203 2.34 15.25 12.21
C ASP A 203 1.83 15.89 10.93
N LYS A 204 2.66 15.89 9.88
CA LYS A 204 2.23 16.42 8.57
C LYS A 204 1.06 15.66 8.00
N LEU A 205 1.11 14.31 8.01
CA LEU A 205 0.02 13.45 7.54
C LEU A 205 -1.26 13.70 8.35
N GLU A 206 -1.17 13.73 9.67
CA GLU A 206 -2.31 13.94 10.55
C GLU A 206 -3.01 15.28 10.29
N ASN A 207 -2.24 16.34 10.06
CA ASN A 207 -2.75 17.69 9.81
C ASN A 207 -3.16 17.94 8.34
N MET A 208 -3.00 16.99 7.43
CA MET A 208 -3.49 17.10 6.06
C MET A 208 -5.02 16.97 6.02
N ARG A 209 -5.62 17.53 4.96
CA ARG A 209 -7.04 17.30 4.69
C ARG A 209 -7.29 15.83 4.42
N HIS A 210 -8.29 15.22 5.09
CA HIS A 210 -8.75 13.86 4.81
C HIS A 210 -10.09 13.87 4.07
N TYR A 211 -10.22 12.95 3.12
CA TYR A 211 -11.43 12.77 2.32
C TYR A 211 -12.22 11.57 2.85
N PRO A 212 -13.51 11.74 3.22
CA PRO A 212 -14.30 10.64 3.74
C PRO A 212 -14.52 9.56 2.67
N VAL A 213 -14.42 8.29 3.06
CA VAL A 213 -14.72 7.14 2.19
C VAL A 213 -16.19 6.76 2.25
N ILE A 214 -16.85 7.00 3.40
CA ILE A 214 -18.27 6.71 3.68
C ILE A 214 -18.91 7.88 4.44
N ASN A 215 -20.24 7.95 4.42
CA ASN A 215 -21.00 8.96 5.12
C ASN A 215 -21.65 8.42 6.41
N GLU A 216 -22.21 9.31 7.24
CA GLU A 216 -22.85 8.99 8.53
C GLU A 216 -23.96 7.93 8.42
N LYS A 217 -24.77 7.97 7.33
CA LYS A 217 -25.82 6.98 7.11
C LYS A 217 -25.25 5.59 6.86
N MET A 218 -24.14 5.50 6.11
CA MET A 218 -23.44 4.24 5.88
C MET A 218 -22.82 3.72 7.18
N ILE A 219 -22.17 4.60 7.97
CA ILE A 219 -21.54 4.24 9.26
C ILE A 219 -22.55 3.56 10.18
N LYS A 220 -23.77 4.13 10.33
CA LYS A 220 -24.83 3.58 11.18
C LYS A 220 -25.32 2.20 10.76
N ASN A 221 -25.11 1.82 9.51
CA ASN A 221 -25.57 0.54 8.94
C ASN A 221 -24.47 -0.49 8.77
N LEU A 222 -23.21 -0.17 9.15
CA LEU A 222 -22.11 -1.11 9.03
C LEU A 222 -22.36 -2.38 9.85
N LYS A 223 -21.99 -3.50 9.27
CA LYS A 223 -21.98 -4.79 9.97
C LYS A 223 -20.56 -5.12 10.39
N ARG A 224 -20.41 -5.77 11.52
CA ARG A 224 -19.13 -6.29 11.99
C ARG A 224 -18.56 -7.31 11.01
N ALA A 225 -17.26 -7.40 10.99
CA ALA A 225 -16.55 -8.50 10.34
C ALA A 225 -17.00 -9.84 10.93
N SER A 226 -17.15 -10.86 10.09
CA SER A 226 -17.45 -12.20 10.58
C SER A 226 -16.29 -12.78 11.38
N ALA A 227 -16.55 -13.76 12.23
CA ALA A 227 -15.50 -14.41 13.03
C ALA A 227 -14.35 -14.97 12.17
N ILE A 228 -14.67 -15.53 10.99
CA ILE A 228 -13.66 -16.04 10.06
C ILE A 228 -12.81 -14.92 9.46
N MET A 229 -13.40 -13.77 9.14
CA MET A 229 -12.68 -12.60 8.64
C MET A 229 -11.75 -12.02 9.72
N LEU A 230 -12.23 -11.96 10.97
CA LEU A 230 -11.44 -11.51 12.10
C LEU A 230 -10.22 -12.42 12.33
N GLN A 231 -10.41 -13.73 12.32
CA GLN A 231 -9.32 -14.71 12.43
C GLN A 231 -8.33 -14.57 11.26
N ALA A 232 -8.81 -14.45 10.03
CA ALA A 232 -7.95 -14.28 8.85
C ALA A 232 -7.15 -12.98 8.89
N GLY A 233 -7.76 -11.87 9.30
CA GLY A 233 -7.08 -10.57 9.42
C GLY A 233 -5.97 -10.58 10.48
N MET A 234 -6.18 -11.28 11.58
CA MET A 234 -5.21 -11.40 12.68
C MET A 234 -4.20 -12.53 12.50
N LEU A 235 -4.26 -13.31 11.42
CA LEU A 235 -3.32 -14.40 11.17
C LEU A 235 -1.87 -13.90 11.17
N GLY A 236 -1.03 -14.43 12.06
CA GLY A 236 0.37 -14.04 12.22
C GLY A 236 0.60 -12.66 12.84
N SER A 237 -0.44 -12.02 13.42
CA SER A 237 -0.29 -10.76 14.14
C SER A 237 0.46 -10.96 15.46
N LYS A 238 1.20 -9.90 15.89
CA LYS A 238 1.74 -9.79 17.26
C LYS A 238 0.67 -9.20 18.17
N ALA A 239 0.37 -9.87 19.28
CA ALA A 239 -0.65 -9.45 20.22
C ALA A 239 -0.36 -8.08 20.86
N GLU A 240 0.92 -7.80 21.12
CA GLU A 240 1.39 -6.54 21.71
C GLU A 240 1.15 -5.33 20.79
N GLY A 241 1.04 -5.56 19.48
CA GLY A 241 0.79 -4.53 18.48
C GLY A 241 -0.65 -4.47 17.98
N LEU A 242 -1.60 -5.11 18.69
CA LEU A 242 -3.02 -5.01 18.37
C LEU A 242 -3.66 -3.85 19.13
N PHE A 243 -4.40 -3.01 18.41
CA PHE A 243 -5.20 -1.95 18.99
C PHE A 243 -6.26 -2.53 19.95
N LYS A 244 -6.48 -1.85 21.08
CA LYS A 244 -7.52 -2.20 22.07
C LYS A 244 -8.64 -1.18 21.96
N PRO A 245 -9.79 -1.52 21.32
CA PRO A 245 -10.95 -0.63 21.24
C PRO A 245 -11.44 -0.18 22.61
N LYS A 246 -12.00 1.04 22.66
CA LYS A 246 -12.56 1.65 23.88
C LYS A 246 -14.03 1.35 24.00
#